data_a28afd326cac7e93edcd00ed5a45c139
#
_entry.id   a28afd326cac7e93edcd00ed5a45c139
#
_cell.length_a   1.000
_cell.length_b   1.000
_cell.length_c   1.000
_cell.angle_alpha   90.00
_cell.angle_beta   90.00
_cell.angle_gamma   90.00
#
_symmetry.space_group_name_H-M   'P 1'
#
loop_
_entity.id
_entity.type
_entity.pdbx_description
1 polymer ?
#
loop_
_entity_poly.entity_id
_entity_poly.type
_entity_poly.pdbx_seq_one_letter_code
_entity_poly.pdbx_strand_id
1 'polypeptide(L)'
;MVINTNVDSNKTREDFIKAVKGQRIPVLTLDQKWHELFKFTPKTADIKELEEKLNEYLKRQGFINNEIKGLKKVKSDLMSDIVSNINEDGENSAKQEKNQELIKEINDKIDEYNDELLDIPTLIKETNDELMIATMDIFYHKLYDNSRGIIEISEWIRKIRVELKNKIVSKKAKEIENQLAYTYMHNIFGHEVIDIFDLKYIGDDEKKAINDETLPQEDKRKKKNE
;
A
#
# COMPACT_ATOMS: atom_id res chain seq x y z
N MET A 1 6.53 18.99 -2.89
CA MET A 1 5.54 18.71 -1.83
C MET A 1 6.32 18.45 -0.57
N VAL A 2 6.38 19.39 0.36
CA VAL A 2 7.11 19.21 1.63
C VAL A 2 6.19 18.37 2.51
N ILE A 3 6.54 17.10 2.68
CA ILE A 3 5.85 16.24 3.65
C ILE A 3 6.18 16.81 5.03
N ASN A 4 5.15 17.29 5.72
CA ASN A 4 5.29 17.79 7.07
C ASN A 4 5.71 16.61 7.97
N THR A 5 6.99 16.54 8.35
CA THR A 5 7.62 15.43 9.07
C THR A 5 7.26 15.36 10.56
N ASN A 6 6.30 16.17 11.03
CA ASN A 6 5.75 16.04 12.36
C ASN A 6 4.70 14.91 12.41
N VAL A 7 5.11 13.69 12.15
CA VAL A 7 4.31 12.51 12.49
C VAL A 7 4.55 12.25 13.97
N ASP A 8 3.55 12.57 14.78
CA ASP A 8 3.56 12.34 16.22
C ASP A 8 3.69 10.84 16.50
N SER A 9 4.80 10.42 17.13
CA SER A 9 5.07 9.02 17.47
C SER A 9 4.08 8.42 18.48
N ASN A 10 3.19 9.24 19.02
CA ASN A 10 2.31 8.92 20.13
C ASN A 10 0.86 8.66 19.73
N LYS A 11 0.55 8.52 18.42
CA LYS A 11 -0.81 8.14 18.02
C LYS A 11 -1.06 6.69 18.38
N THR A 12 -1.92 6.49 19.35
CA THR A 12 -2.32 5.18 19.84
C THR A 12 -3.53 4.68 19.03
N ARG A 13 -3.79 3.37 19.11
CA ARG A 13 -5.00 2.75 18.54
C ARG A 13 -6.29 3.47 18.99
N GLU A 14 -6.30 4.01 20.21
CA GLU A 14 -7.42 4.80 20.72
C GLU A 14 -7.66 6.10 19.95
N ASP A 15 -6.61 6.74 19.46
CA ASP A 15 -6.72 7.95 18.65
C ASP A 15 -7.30 7.65 17.28
N PHE A 16 -6.95 6.49 16.70
CA PHE A 16 -7.55 6.01 15.46
C PHE A 16 -9.03 5.67 15.64
N ILE A 17 -9.40 5.00 16.74
CA ILE A 17 -10.81 4.71 17.08
C ILE A 17 -11.59 6.02 17.18
N LYS A 18 -11.05 7.04 17.85
CA LYS A 18 -11.70 8.35 17.96
C LYS A 18 -11.83 9.06 16.61
N ALA A 19 -10.82 8.95 15.75
CA ALA A 19 -10.80 9.56 14.43
C ALA A 19 -11.81 8.92 13.47
N VAL A 20 -11.99 7.61 13.55
CA VAL A 20 -12.92 6.82 12.71
C VAL A 20 -14.37 6.99 13.18
N LYS A 21 -14.58 7.21 14.49
CA LYS A 21 -15.90 7.30 15.09
C LYS A 21 -16.74 8.42 14.46
N GLY A 22 -17.88 8.05 13.90
CA GLY A 22 -18.81 8.99 13.28
C GLY A 22 -18.43 9.43 11.85
N GLN A 23 -17.31 8.95 11.31
CA GLN A 23 -16.94 9.20 9.93
C GLN A 23 -17.63 8.19 8.99
N ARG A 24 -17.93 8.65 7.77
CA ARG A 24 -18.44 7.78 6.71
C ARG A 24 -17.26 7.20 5.92
N ILE A 25 -16.86 5.99 6.28
CA ILE A 25 -15.75 5.29 5.63
C ILE A 25 -16.31 4.46 4.47
N PRO A 26 -15.74 4.55 3.26
CA PRO A 26 -16.09 3.65 2.17
C PRO A 26 -15.72 2.21 2.55
N VAL A 27 -16.38 1.23 1.94
CA VAL A 27 -16.03 -0.18 2.11
C VAL A 27 -14.63 -0.41 1.53
N LEU A 28 -13.65 -0.65 2.40
CA LEU A 28 -12.23 -0.68 2.06
C LEU A 28 -11.88 -1.77 1.05
N THR A 29 -12.48 -2.95 1.18
CA THR A 29 -12.24 -4.08 0.27
C THR A 29 -12.72 -3.83 -1.16
N LEU A 30 -13.55 -2.81 -1.38
CA LEU A 30 -14.02 -2.38 -2.70
C LEU A 30 -13.22 -1.16 -3.22
N ASP A 31 -12.36 -0.56 -2.39
CA ASP A 31 -11.58 0.62 -2.77
C ASP A 31 -10.21 0.22 -3.31
N GLN A 32 -9.97 0.52 -4.60
CA GLN A 32 -8.69 0.25 -5.25
C GLN A 32 -7.52 0.95 -4.56
N LYS A 33 -7.71 2.16 -4.01
CA LYS A 33 -6.65 2.91 -3.31
C LYS A 33 -6.21 2.18 -2.04
N TRP A 34 -7.14 1.55 -1.33
CA TRP A 34 -6.80 0.73 -0.18
C TRP A 34 -5.91 -0.46 -0.58
N HIS A 35 -6.23 -1.16 -1.68
CA HIS A 35 -5.39 -2.24 -2.19
C HIS A 35 -3.99 -1.74 -2.63
N GLU A 36 -3.89 -0.52 -3.15
CA GLU A 36 -2.60 0.07 -3.55
C GLU A 36 -1.65 0.31 -2.37
N LEU A 37 -2.16 0.58 -1.17
CA LEU A 37 -1.33 0.70 0.03
C LEU A 37 -0.51 -0.57 0.29
N PHE A 38 -1.06 -1.73 -0.02
CA PHE A 38 -0.43 -3.03 0.22
C PHE A 38 0.47 -3.53 -0.92
N LYS A 39 0.70 -2.74 -1.97
CA LYS A 39 1.70 -3.08 -3.00
C LYS A 39 3.13 -3.08 -2.44
N PHE A 40 3.41 -2.23 -1.46
CA PHE A 40 4.74 -2.04 -0.87
C PHE A 40 4.84 -2.57 0.57
N THR A 41 3.74 -3.05 1.13
CA THR A 41 3.69 -3.55 2.50
C THR A 41 2.81 -4.80 2.52
N PRO A 42 3.30 -5.95 2.96
CA PRO A 42 2.48 -7.16 3.02
C PRO A 42 1.35 -6.98 4.03
N LYS A 43 0.17 -7.53 3.71
CA LYS A 43 -0.96 -7.60 4.64
C LYS A 43 -0.61 -8.53 5.79
N THR A 44 -0.84 -8.07 7.02
CA THR A 44 -0.73 -8.92 8.23
C THR A 44 -1.85 -9.97 8.27
N ALA A 45 -1.74 -10.94 9.17
CA ALA A 45 -2.75 -11.98 9.35
C ALA A 45 -4.10 -11.35 9.72
N ASP A 46 -4.10 -10.41 10.66
CA ASP A 46 -5.31 -9.69 11.13
C ASP A 46 -6.02 -8.93 10.00
N ILE A 47 -5.24 -8.24 9.13
CA ILE A 47 -5.81 -7.54 7.96
C ILE A 47 -6.47 -8.52 6.99
N LYS A 48 -5.85 -9.68 6.77
CA LYS A 48 -6.41 -10.69 5.87
C LYS A 48 -7.71 -11.29 6.43
N GLU A 49 -7.73 -11.58 7.72
CA GLU A 49 -8.91 -12.11 8.41
C GLU A 49 -10.07 -11.11 8.35
N LEU A 50 -9.83 -9.84 8.66
CA LEU A 50 -10.85 -8.79 8.59
C LEU A 50 -11.32 -8.53 7.16
N GLU A 51 -10.42 -8.58 6.16
CA GLU A 51 -10.75 -8.46 4.74
C GLU A 51 -11.65 -9.61 4.29
N GLU A 52 -11.33 -10.84 4.66
CA GLU A 52 -12.10 -12.04 4.34
C GLU A 52 -13.49 -11.97 4.98
N LYS A 53 -13.58 -11.68 6.26
CA LYS A 53 -14.82 -11.51 7.02
C LYS A 53 -15.74 -10.42 6.42
N LEU A 54 -15.15 -9.26 6.06
CA LEU A 54 -15.89 -8.19 5.41
C LEU A 54 -16.44 -8.61 4.05
N ASN A 55 -15.64 -9.32 3.26
CA ASN A 55 -16.06 -9.84 1.97
C ASN A 55 -17.15 -10.92 2.09
N GLU A 56 -17.13 -11.73 3.14
CA GLU A 56 -18.20 -12.70 3.43
C GLU A 56 -19.52 -11.99 3.71
N TYR A 57 -19.52 -10.96 4.54
CA TYR A 57 -20.75 -10.19 4.82
C TYR A 57 -21.30 -9.50 3.57
N LEU A 58 -20.44 -8.94 2.72
CA LEU A 58 -20.87 -8.34 1.45
C LEU A 58 -21.45 -9.38 0.49
N LYS A 59 -20.83 -10.56 0.38
CA LYS A 59 -21.37 -11.67 -0.41
C LYS A 59 -22.70 -12.14 0.13
N ARG A 60 -22.83 -12.29 1.46
CA ARG A 60 -24.07 -12.72 2.10
C ARG A 60 -25.19 -11.73 1.86
N GLN A 61 -24.93 -10.42 2.02
CA GLN A 61 -25.89 -9.37 1.71
C GLN A 61 -26.37 -9.44 0.26
N GLY A 62 -25.45 -9.60 -0.70
CA GLY A 62 -25.76 -9.72 -2.12
C GLY A 62 -26.58 -10.97 -2.41
N PHE A 63 -26.24 -12.12 -1.80
CA PHE A 63 -26.99 -13.36 -1.92
C PHE A 63 -28.42 -13.21 -1.43
N ILE A 64 -28.62 -12.74 -0.21
CA ILE A 64 -29.95 -12.59 0.40
C ILE A 64 -30.83 -11.65 -0.45
N ASN A 65 -30.28 -10.52 -0.91
CA ASN A 65 -31.03 -9.59 -1.76
C ASN A 65 -31.51 -10.25 -3.07
N ASN A 66 -30.70 -11.14 -3.65
CA ASN A 66 -31.08 -11.88 -4.86
C ASN A 66 -32.12 -12.97 -4.55
N GLU A 67 -31.97 -13.70 -3.43
CA GLU A 67 -32.94 -14.70 -2.99
C GLU A 67 -34.33 -14.09 -2.73
N ILE A 68 -34.39 -12.97 -2.00
CA ILE A 68 -35.65 -12.26 -1.76
C ILE A 68 -36.33 -11.86 -3.07
N LYS A 69 -35.55 -11.37 -4.06
CA LYS A 69 -36.10 -11.03 -5.40
C LYS A 69 -36.65 -12.26 -6.09
N GLY A 70 -35.92 -13.38 -6.05
CA GLY A 70 -36.37 -14.66 -6.61
C GLY A 70 -37.64 -15.16 -5.95
N LEU A 71 -37.67 -15.20 -4.61
CA LEU A 71 -38.82 -15.63 -3.84
C LEU A 71 -40.07 -14.76 -4.10
N LYS A 72 -39.90 -13.44 -4.17
CA LYS A 72 -40.99 -12.50 -4.52
C LYS A 72 -41.57 -12.76 -5.90
N LYS A 73 -40.72 -13.13 -6.87
CA LYS A 73 -41.17 -13.49 -8.21
C LYS A 73 -41.99 -14.79 -8.20
N VAL A 74 -41.44 -15.85 -7.57
CA VAL A 74 -42.15 -17.13 -7.43
C VAL A 74 -43.49 -16.95 -6.71
N LYS A 75 -43.51 -16.14 -5.65
CA LYS A 75 -44.76 -15.81 -4.95
C LYS A 75 -45.81 -15.15 -5.86
N SER A 76 -45.36 -14.19 -6.70
CA SER A 76 -46.23 -13.50 -7.67
C SER A 76 -46.83 -14.48 -8.70
N ASP A 77 -45.97 -15.39 -9.20
CA ASP A 77 -46.43 -16.42 -10.16
C ASP A 77 -47.45 -17.39 -9.53
N LEU A 78 -47.21 -17.85 -8.32
CA LEU A 78 -48.16 -18.68 -7.56
C LEU A 78 -49.46 -17.95 -7.28
N MET A 79 -49.44 -16.68 -6.94
CA MET A 79 -50.62 -15.87 -6.72
C MET A 79 -51.42 -15.71 -8.00
N SER A 80 -50.77 -15.47 -9.17
CA SER A 80 -51.43 -15.44 -10.48
C SER A 80 -52.09 -16.77 -10.82
N ASP A 81 -51.41 -17.89 -10.53
CA ASP A 81 -51.98 -19.24 -10.76
C ASP A 81 -53.25 -19.48 -9.91
N ILE A 82 -53.20 -19.07 -8.62
CA ILE A 82 -54.37 -19.17 -7.76
C ILE A 82 -55.55 -18.36 -8.33
N VAL A 83 -55.30 -17.11 -8.73
CA VAL A 83 -56.35 -16.24 -9.27
C VAL A 83 -56.94 -16.75 -10.59
N SER A 84 -56.11 -17.32 -11.48
CA SER A 84 -56.54 -17.87 -12.76
C SER A 84 -57.42 -19.12 -12.57
N ASN A 85 -57.14 -19.92 -11.55
CA ASN A 85 -57.86 -21.19 -11.32
C ASN A 85 -59.05 -21.08 -10.36
N ILE A 86 -59.38 -19.89 -9.86
CA ILE A 86 -60.54 -19.66 -8.98
C ILE A 86 -61.88 -19.99 -9.69
N ASN A 87 -61.92 -19.95 -11.03
CA ASN A 87 -63.15 -20.11 -11.82
C ASN A 87 -63.37 -21.54 -12.34
N GLU A 88 -62.53 -22.50 -12.05
CA GLU A 88 -62.62 -23.88 -12.49
C GLU A 88 -63.10 -24.79 -11.33
N ASP A 89 -64.25 -25.45 -11.53
CA ASP A 89 -64.96 -26.27 -10.53
C ASP A 89 -64.09 -27.44 -9.97
N GLY A 90 -63.98 -27.51 -8.64
CA GLY A 90 -63.83 -28.72 -7.84
C GLY A 90 -62.55 -29.54 -7.85
N GLU A 91 -61.86 -29.71 -8.99
CA GLU A 91 -60.62 -30.53 -9.04
C GLU A 91 -59.34 -29.79 -8.64
N ASN A 92 -59.39 -28.47 -8.51
CA ASN A 92 -58.22 -27.60 -8.20
C ASN A 92 -58.03 -27.29 -6.68
N SER A 93 -58.88 -27.76 -5.77
CA SER A 93 -58.80 -27.47 -4.32
C SER A 93 -57.45 -27.90 -3.74
N ALA A 94 -57.00 -29.13 -4.00
CA ALA A 94 -55.73 -29.64 -3.51
C ALA A 94 -54.50 -28.88 -4.08
N LYS A 95 -54.59 -28.38 -5.31
CA LYS A 95 -53.53 -27.57 -5.91
C LYS A 95 -53.49 -26.16 -5.30
N GLN A 96 -54.64 -25.59 -5.02
CA GLN A 96 -54.77 -24.29 -4.36
C GLN A 96 -54.25 -24.32 -2.93
N GLU A 97 -54.60 -25.36 -2.15
CA GLU A 97 -54.06 -25.58 -0.79
C GLU A 97 -52.54 -25.65 -0.83
N LYS A 98 -51.98 -26.43 -1.75
CA LYS A 98 -50.54 -26.56 -1.94
C LYS A 98 -49.87 -25.25 -2.30
N ASN A 99 -50.45 -24.46 -3.18
CA ASN A 99 -49.94 -23.14 -3.55
C ASN A 99 -50.00 -22.16 -2.38
N GLN A 100 -51.06 -22.22 -1.53
CA GLN A 100 -51.19 -21.42 -0.32
C GLN A 100 -50.11 -21.78 0.72
N GLU A 101 -49.84 -23.08 0.91
CA GLU A 101 -48.78 -23.56 1.81
C GLU A 101 -47.40 -23.08 1.33
N LEU A 102 -47.09 -23.22 0.03
CA LEU A 102 -45.86 -22.68 -0.57
C LEU A 102 -45.71 -21.18 -0.39
N ILE A 103 -46.81 -20.41 -0.58
CA ILE A 103 -46.78 -18.96 -0.36
C ILE A 103 -46.47 -18.63 1.09
N LYS A 104 -46.98 -19.42 2.06
CA LYS A 104 -46.66 -19.24 3.45
C LYS A 104 -45.17 -19.51 3.73
N GLU A 105 -44.66 -20.64 3.25
CA GLU A 105 -43.22 -20.97 3.39
C GLU A 105 -42.33 -19.88 2.76
N ILE A 106 -42.72 -19.34 1.59
CA ILE A 106 -42.00 -18.25 0.93
C ILE A 106 -42.02 -16.98 1.80
N ASN A 107 -43.15 -16.65 2.42
CA ASN A 107 -43.23 -15.48 3.29
C ASN A 107 -42.33 -15.67 4.53
N ASP A 108 -42.43 -16.81 5.19
CA ASP A 108 -41.60 -17.12 6.37
C ASP A 108 -40.11 -17.00 6.03
N LYS A 109 -39.71 -17.48 4.86
CA LYS A 109 -38.32 -17.39 4.38
C LYS A 109 -37.91 -15.95 4.00
N ILE A 110 -38.80 -15.17 3.42
CA ILE A 110 -38.53 -13.74 3.14
C ILE A 110 -38.38 -12.96 4.46
N ASP A 111 -39.17 -13.27 5.46
CA ASP A 111 -39.09 -12.61 6.76
C ASP A 111 -37.80 -12.98 7.50
N GLU A 112 -37.39 -14.27 7.49
CA GLU A 112 -36.08 -14.69 7.97
C GLU A 112 -34.90 -13.93 7.30
N TYR A 113 -34.95 -13.81 5.97
CA TYR A 113 -33.93 -13.07 5.24
C TYR A 113 -33.98 -11.55 5.50
N ASN A 114 -35.15 -10.98 5.71
CA ASN A 114 -35.26 -9.56 6.07
C ASN A 114 -34.68 -9.30 7.48
N ASP A 115 -34.89 -10.19 8.43
CA ASP A 115 -34.31 -10.09 9.77
C ASP A 115 -32.79 -10.15 9.69
N GLU A 116 -32.21 -11.09 8.92
CA GLU A 116 -30.77 -11.15 8.72
C GLU A 116 -30.22 -9.86 8.07
N LEU A 117 -30.95 -9.26 7.11
CA LEU A 117 -30.56 -8.01 6.48
C LEU A 117 -30.58 -6.80 7.42
N LEU A 118 -31.20 -6.86 8.57
CA LEU A 118 -31.15 -5.78 9.56
C LEU A 118 -29.78 -5.74 10.25
N ASP A 119 -29.15 -6.87 10.48
CA ASP A 119 -27.89 -6.98 11.22
C ASP A 119 -26.66 -6.82 10.30
N ILE A 120 -26.72 -7.34 9.07
CA ILE A 120 -25.59 -7.35 8.13
C ILE A 120 -24.96 -5.96 7.89
N PRO A 121 -25.72 -4.85 7.69
CA PRO A 121 -25.14 -3.53 7.51
C PRO A 121 -24.32 -3.06 8.71
N THR A 122 -24.73 -3.42 9.91
CA THR A 122 -23.99 -3.09 11.15
C THR A 122 -22.70 -3.89 11.22
N LEU A 123 -22.74 -5.19 10.93
CA LEU A 123 -21.55 -6.05 10.88
C LEU A 123 -20.56 -5.61 9.82
N ILE A 124 -21.02 -5.21 8.62
CA ILE A 124 -20.21 -4.64 7.56
C ILE A 124 -19.51 -3.37 8.06
N LYS A 125 -20.25 -2.47 8.70
CA LYS A 125 -19.71 -1.21 9.19
C LYS A 125 -18.65 -1.43 10.27
N GLU A 126 -18.95 -2.23 11.27
CA GLU A 126 -18.05 -2.52 12.38
C GLU A 126 -16.75 -3.17 11.89
N THR A 127 -16.87 -4.21 11.05
CA THR A 127 -15.69 -4.89 10.47
C THR A 127 -14.87 -3.96 9.58
N ASN A 128 -15.53 -3.07 8.81
CA ASN A 128 -14.85 -2.09 7.98
C ASN A 128 -14.13 -1.02 8.82
N ASP A 129 -14.72 -0.58 9.92
CA ASP A 129 -14.13 0.37 10.87
C ASP A 129 -12.89 -0.28 11.55
N GLU A 130 -12.97 -1.54 11.96
CA GLU A 130 -11.84 -2.31 12.51
C GLU A 130 -10.72 -2.47 11.48
N LEU A 131 -11.05 -2.81 10.23
CA LEU A 131 -10.10 -2.93 9.14
C LEU A 131 -9.39 -1.60 8.85
N MET A 132 -10.12 -0.48 8.92
CA MET A 132 -9.54 0.86 8.79
C MET A 132 -8.56 1.16 9.91
N ILE A 133 -8.93 0.89 11.16
CA ILE A 133 -8.08 1.12 12.33
C ILE A 133 -6.81 0.29 12.24
N ALA A 134 -6.90 -1.01 11.91
CA ALA A 134 -5.74 -1.87 11.72
C ALA A 134 -4.85 -1.39 10.57
N THR A 135 -5.43 -0.91 9.48
CA THR A 135 -4.69 -0.32 8.36
C THR A 135 -3.96 0.95 8.79
N MET A 136 -4.63 1.85 9.50
CA MET A 136 -4.03 3.08 10.01
C MET A 136 -2.84 2.80 10.93
N ASP A 137 -2.98 1.85 11.84
CA ASP A 137 -1.93 1.46 12.78
C ASP A 137 -0.64 1.07 12.05
N ILE A 138 -0.72 0.16 11.08
CA ILE A 138 0.43 -0.29 10.30
C ILE A 138 1.08 0.86 9.52
N PHE A 139 0.28 1.66 8.82
CA PHE A 139 0.83 2.68 7.93
C PHE A 139 1.34 3.91 8.67
N TYR A 140 0.73 4.31 9.79
CA TYR A 140 1.26 5.41 10.59
C TYR A 140 2.58 5.05 11.27
N HIS A 141 2.72 3.83 11.80
CA HIS A 141 4.00 3.36 12.32
C HIS A 141 5.08 3.36 11.23
N LYS A 142 4.78 2.83 10.06
CA LYS A 142 5.72 2.83 8.92
C LYS A 142 6.10 4.24 8.46
N LEU A 143 5.13 5.16 8.40
CA LEU A 143 5.40 6.56 8.04
C LEU A 143 6.32 7.22 9.07
N TYR A 144 6.12 6.94 10.35
CA TYR A 144 6.97 7.44 11.43
C TYR A 144 8.40 6.93 11.29
N ASP A 145 8.59 5.61 11.15
CA ASP A 145 9.91 4.99 11.00
C ASP A 145 10.65 5.51 9.76
N ASN A 146 9.94 5.62 8.63
CA ASN A 146 10.50 6.19 7.42
C ASN A 146 10.93 7.65 7.61
N SER A 147 10.10 8.47 8.28
CA SER A 147 10.40 9.88 8.52
C SER A 147 11.65 10.04 9.39
N ARG A 148 11.77 9.20 10.43
CA ARG A 148 12.96 9.16 11.28
C ARG A 148 14.20 8.75 10.50
N GLY A 149 14.12 7.69 9.70
CA GLY A 149 15.23 7.24 8.86
C GLY A 149 15.67 8.29 7.84
N ILE A 150 14.71 9.01 7.24
CA ILE A 150 15.01 10.12 6.31
C ILE A 150 15.81 11.23 7.01
N ILE A 151 15.45 11.60 8.24
CA ILE A 151 16.17 12.62 9.02
C ILE A 151 17.59 12.14 9.31
N GLU A 152 17.77 10.91 9.82
CA GLU A 152 19.06 10.33 10.15
C GLU A 152 19.98 10.27 8.91
N ILE A 153 19.48 9.81 7.78
CA ILE A 153 20.21 9.75 6.51
C ILE A 153 20.57 11.17 6.02
N SER A 154 19.66 12.12 6.14
CA SER A 154 19.91 13.52 5.73
C SER A 154 21.03 14.17 6.55
N GLU A 155 21.06 13.93 7.86
CA GLU A 155 22.13 14.40 8.74
C GLU A 155 23.47 13.73 8.40
N TRP A 156 23.45 12.43 8.13
CA TRP A 156 24.66 11.70 7.72
C TRP A 156 25.20 12.26 6.39
N ILE A 157 24.35 12.45 5.38
CA ILE A 157 24.74 13.06 4.10
C ILE A 157 25.37 14.44 4.32
N ARG A 158 24.80 15.26 5.21
CA ARG A 158 25.35 16.59 5.53
C ARG A 158 26.77 16.49 6.12
N LYS A 159 27.01 15.57 7.04
CA LYS A 159 28.32 15.33 7.66
C LYS A 159 29.35 14.90 6.59
N ILE A 160 28.98 13.92 5.76
CA ILE A 160 29.86 13.41 4.70
C ILE A 160 30.22 14.50 3.68
N ARG A 161 29.26 15.36 3.31
CA ARG A 161 29.55 16.50 2.39
C ARG A 161 30.60 17.45 2.97
N VAL A 162 30.54 17.75 4.26
CA VAL A 162 31.55 18.60 4.93
C VAL A 162 32.91 17.91 4.95
N GLU A 163 32.96 16.65 5.30
CA GLU A 163 34.19 15.86 5.32
C GLU A 163 34.81 15.75 3.92
N LEU A 164 34.01 15.44 2.92
CA LEU A 164 34.45 15.37 1.53
C LEU A 164 35.06 16.68 1.07
N LYS A 165 34.39 17.82 1.38
CA LYS A 165 34.94 19.15 1.05
C LYS A 165 36.31 19.36 1.69
N ASN A 166 36.47 19.01 2.97
CA ASN A 166 37.76 19.18 3.68
C ASN A 166 38.84 18.28 3.07
N LYS A 167 38.50 17.04 2.68
CA LYS A 167 39.44 16.11 2.01
C LYS A 167 39.85 16.62 0.64
N ILE A 168 38.94 17.19 -0.15
CA ILE A 168 39.23 17.80 -1.45
C ILE A 168 40.20 18.97 -1.27
N VAL A 169 39.97 19.86 -0.32
CA VAL A 169 40.88 21.00 -0.03
C VAL A 169 42.24 20.49 0.39
N SER A 170 42.33 19.52 1.28
CA SER A 170 43.61 18.92 1.72
C SER A 170 44.32 18.24 0.56
N LYS A 171 43.62 17.50 -0.29
CA LYS A 171 44.18 16.89 -1.50
C LYS A 171 44.83 17.97 -2.39
N LYS A 172 44.08 19.04 -2.65
CA LYS A 172 44.54 20.12 -3.52
C LYS A 172 45.79 20.82 -2.96
N ALA A 173 45.85 21.06 -1.66
CA ALA A 173 47.03 21.64 -1.01
C ALA A 173 48.25 20.75 -1.19
N LYS A 174 48.14 19.43 -1.01
CA LYS A 174 49.23 18.46 -1.21
C LYS A 174 49.68 18.39 -2.68
N GLU A 175 48.75 18.46 -3.63
CA GLU A 175 49.07 18.50 -5.05
C GLU A 175 49.93 19.73 -5.39
N ILE A 176 49.58 20.90 -4.86
CA ILE A 176 50.35 22.15 -5.06
C ILE A 176 51.71 22.03 -4.40
N GLU A 177 51.81 21.54 -3.17
CA GLU A 177 53.05 21.33 -2.46
C GLU A 177 54.00 20.41 -3.24
N ASN A 178 53.50 19.27 -3.72
CA ASN A 178 54.26 18.34 -4.54
C ASN A 178 54.75 18.97 -5.83
N GLN A 179 53.91 19.75 -6.52
CA GLN A 179 54.27 20.42 -7.75
C GLN A 179 55.38 21.47 -7.52
N LEU A 180 55.27 22.23 -6.44
CA LEU A 180 56.31 23.21 -6.08
C LEU A 180 57.64 22.50 -5.69
N ALA A 181 57.58 21.48 -4.87
CA ALA A 181 58.75 20.70 -4.47
C ALA A 181 59.46 20.11 -5.72
N TYR A 182 58.70 19.50 -6.63
CA TYR A 182 59.21 18.95 -7.89
C TYR A 182 59.90 20.04 -8.74
N THR A 183 59.30 21.21 -8.86
CA THR A 183 59.82 22.34 -9.63
C THR A 183 61.15 22.83 -9.00
N TYR A 184 61.23 22.97 -7.68
CA TYR A 184 62.43 23.38 -6.99
C TYR A 184 63.55 22.34 -7.10
N MET A 185 63.23 21.04 -6.92
CA MET A 185 64.18 19.97 -7.09
C MET A 185 64.76 19.92 -8.50
N HIS A 186 63.91 20.09 -9.50
CA HIS A 186 64.33 20.15 -10.91
C HIS A 186 65.30 21.33 -11.20
N ASN A 187 65.04 22.48 -10.59
CA ASN A 187 65.91 23.66 -10.74
C ASN A 187 67.25 23.55 -10.02
N ILE A 188 67.32 22.81 -8.90
CA ILE A 188 68.52 22.65 -8.09
C ILE A 188 69.41 21.52 -8.63
N PHE A 189 68.83 20.37 -8.93
CA PHE A 189 69.57 19.15 -9.27
C PHE A 189 69.77 18.94 -10.77
N GLY A 190 69.03 19.63 -11.59
CA GLY A 190 69.07 19.49 -13.05
C GLY A 190 68.29 18.24 -13.53
N HIS A 191 68.05 18.18 -14.81
CA HIS A 191 67.22 17.15 -15.45
C HIS A 191 67.83 15.73 -15.32
N GLU A 192 69.14 15.61 -15.46
CA GLU A 192 69.81 14.32 -15.47
C GLU A 192 69.72 13.55 -14.13
N VAL A 193 69.67 14.28 -13.02
CA VAL A 193 69.58 13.66 -11.66
C VAL A 193 68.15 13.28 -11.31
N ILE A 194 67.18 14.05 -11.79
CA ILE A 194 65.76 13.80 -11.48
C ILE A 194 65.23 12.61 -12.26
N ASP A 195 65.67 12.40 -13.47
CA ASP A 195 65.27 11.24 -14.28
C ASP A 195 65.71 9.88 -13.64
N ILE A 196 66.75 9.89 -12.82
CA ILE A 196 67.19 8.69 -12.05
C ILE A 196 66.21 8.36 -10.92
N PHE A 197 65.59 9.38 -10.34
CA PHE A 197 64.59 9.24 -9.26
C PHE A 197 63.14 9.35 -9.75
N ASP A 198 62.85 8.88 -10.97
CA ASP A 198 61.54 8.95 -11.60
C ASP A 198 60.42 8.55 -10.61
N LEU A 199 60.02 9.54 -9.81
CA LEU A 199 58.82 9.48 -9.00
C LEU A 199 57.68 9.55 -9.98
N LYS A 200 57.32 8.39 -10.54
CA LYS A 200 56.10 8.28 -11.31
C LYS A 200 54.98 8.88 -10.47
N TYR A 201 54.55 10.05 -10.93
CA TYR A 201 53.44 10.75 -10.30
C TYR A 201 52.20 9.88 -10.46
N ILE A 202 51.83 9.16 -9.39
CA ILE A 202 50.68 8.21 -9.29
C ILE A 202 49.35 8.94 -9.58
N GLY A 203 49.34 10.11 -10.16
CA GLY A 203 48.17 10.98 -10.25
C GLY A 203 47.24 10.76 -11.45
N ASP A 204 47.69 10.24 -12.54
CA ASP A 204 46.87 10.23 -13.76
C ASP A 204 46.25 8.86 -14.09
N ASP A 205 46.86 7.76 -13.67
CA ASP A 205 46.29 6.42 -13.86
C ASP A 205 45.25 6.10 -12.79
N GLU A 206 45.44 6.57 -11.55
CA GLU A 206 44.41 6.46 -10.50
C GLU A 206 43.18 7.36 -10.77
N LYS A 207 43.36 8.51 -11.43
CA LYS A 207 42.22 9.35 -11.84
C LYS A 207 41.28 8.64 -12.80
N LYS A 208 41.80 7.78 -13.68
CA LYS A 208 40.98 6.96 -14.58
C LYS A 208 40.27 5.84 -13.84
N ALA A 209 40.92 5.15 -12.90
CA ALA A 209 40.32 4.05 -12.12
C ALA A 209 39.20 4.56 -11.23
N ILE A 210 39.39 5.69 -10.51
CA ILE A 210 38.39 6.29 -9.65
C ILE A 210 37.18 6.81 -10.43
N ASN A 211 37.37 7.37 -11.62
CA ASN A 211 36.26 7.81 -12.46
C ASN A 211 35.46 6.65 -13.07
N ASP A 212 36.06 5.50 -13.30
CA ASP A 212 35.37 4.32 -13.81
C ASP A 212 34.58 3.58 -12.69
N GLU A 213 35.02 3.64 -11.42
CA GLU A 213 34.33 3.00 -10.29
C GLU A 213 33.17 3.83 -9.71
N THR A 214 33.14 5.16 -9.94
CA THR A 214 32.14 6.05 -9.32
C THR A 214 30.93 6.37 -10.18
N LEU A 215 30.86 5.90 -11.42
CA LEU A 215 29.65 6.02 -12.23
C LEU A 215 28.73 4.83 -11.94
N PRO A 216 27.50 5.07 -11.38
CA PRO A 216 26.47 4.03 -11.34
C PRO A 216 26.26 3.57 -12.79
N GLN A 217 26.30 2.28 -13.02
CA GLN A 217 25.93 1.70 -14.31
C GLN A 217 24.43 1.99 -14.54
N GLU A 218 24.15 3.11 -15.18
CA GLU A 218 22.83 3.35 -15.73
C GLU A 218 22.50 2.27 -16.74
N ASP A 219 21.42 1.62 -16.44
CA ASP A 219 20.75 0.50 -17.05
C ASP A 219 20.83 0.51 -18.60
N LYS A 220 21.76 -0.25 -19.19
CA LYS A 220 21.87 -0.51 -20.64
C LYS A 220 20.72 -1.39 -21.17
N ARG A 221 19.59 -1.49 -20.45
CA ARG A 221 18.44 -2.33 -20.84
C ARG A 221 17.37 -1.65 -21.69
N LYS A 222 17.54 -0.37 -22.09
CA LYS A 222 16.53 0.35 -22.90
C LYS A 222 16.95 0.69 -24.32
N LYS A 223 17.83 -0.08 -24.98
CA LYS A 223 18.07 0.05 -26.42
C LYS A 223 18.20 -1.29 -27.12
N LYS A 224 17.16 -2.08 -27.07
CA LYS A 224 17.01 -3.25 -27.96
C LYS A 224 15.54 -3.57 -28.13
N ASN A 225 14.75 -2.67 -28.68
CA ASN A 225 13.46 -2.87 -29.33
C ASN A 225 13.04 -1.53 -29.98
N GLU A 226 13.66 -1.23 -31.09
CA GLU A 226 13.12 -0.54 -32.25
C GLU A 226 13.52 -1.33 -33.48
#